data_67ec454ac375c844ede32e74f132e37d
#
_entry.id   67ec454ac375c844ede32e74f132e37d
#
_cell.length_a   1.000
_cell.length_b   1.000
_cell.length_c   1.000
_cell.angle_alpha   90.00
_cell.angle_beta   90.00
_cell.angle_gamma   90.00
#
_symmetry.space_group_name_H-M   'P 1'
#
loop_
_entity.id
_entity.type
_entity.pdbx_description
1 polymer ?
#
loop_
_entity_poly.entity_id
_entity_poly.type
_entity_poly.pdbx_seq_one_letter_code
_entity_poly.pdbx_strand_id
1 'polypeptide(L)'
;MLMTQYMSLLMANSPYNLIFFMVVPMVIAETIAITEIVLLFSSKPLLKVHSLNSICTFISGIVMLVLGFLFIKEFVLPANEQNLWKGWIDYASALLFMVAVIPLVLMSLLQVNLIFRKANKRAKMAVKIVLLSIYLVTLHAAMVFGMLDPALGMTDTP
;
A
#
# COMPACT_ATOMS: atom_id res chain seq x y z
N MET A 1 11.38 -3.23 24.34
CA MET A 1 11.38 -3.54 22.89
C MET A 1 11.69 -2.27 22.14
N LEU A 2 12.77 -2.26 21.39
CA LEU A 2 13.08 -1.17 20.47
C LEU A 2 12.08 -1.28 19.30
N MET A 3 11.30 -0.24 19.07
CA MET A 3 10.37 -0.20 17.93
C MET A 3 11.07 0.41 16.72
N THR A 4 10.75 -0.08 15.51
CA THR A 4 11.15 0.59 14.27
C THR A 4 10.59 2.01 14.23
N GLN A 5 11.21 2.91 13.49
CA GLN A 5 10.70 4.27 13.30
C GLN A 5 9.33 4.27 12.62
N TYR A 6 9.11 3.33 11.67
CA TYR A 6 7.80 3.13 11.05
C TYR A 6 6.71 2.82 12.09
N MET A 7 6.98 1.91 13.03
CA MET A 7 6.01 1.60 14.09
C MET A 7 5.85 2.75 15.07
N SER A 8 6.90 3.51 15.36
CA SER A 8 6.82 4.70 16.22
C SER A 8 5.94 5.78 15.60
N LEU A 9 5.97 5.96 14.26
CA LEU A 9 5.06 6.85 13.55
C LEU A 9 3.60 6.40 13.68
N LEU A 10 3.32 5.11 13.49
CA LEU A 10 1.97 4.57 13.61
C LEU A 10 1.41 4.77 15.03
N MET A 11 2.26 4.68 16.04
CA MET A 11 1.87 4.83 17.44
C MET A 11 1.86 6.28 17.95
N ALA A 12 2.56 7.20 17.29
CA ALA A 12 2.75 8.58 17.74
C ALA A 12 1.44 9.36 17.91
N ASN A 13 0.43 9.07 17.11
CA ASN A 13 -0.88 9.72 17.16
C ASN A 13 -2.01 8.69 17.11
N SER A 14 -1.83 7.60 17.88
CA SER A 14 -2.80 6.51 17.95
C SER A 14 -4.16 7.01 18.49
N PRO A 15 -5.30 6.61 17.88
CA PRO A 15 -5.42 5.61 16.79
C PRO A 15 -5.35 6.20 15.37
N TYR A 16 -5.23 7.51 15.20
CA TYR A 16 -5.41 8.17 13.90
C TYR A 16 -4.37 7.74 12.86
N ASN A 17 -3.08 7.76 13.20
CA ASN A 17 -2.04 7.35 12.25
C ASN A 17 -2.18 5.88 11.85
N LEU A 18 -2.52 5.01 12.81
CA LEU A 18 -2.77 3.60 12.54
C LEU A 18 -3.91 3.41 11.54
N ILE A 19 -5.01 4.15 11.72
CA ILE A 19 -6.17 4.10 10.83
C ILE A 19 -5.78 4.58 9.43
N PHE A 20 -5.15 5.75 9.31
CA PHE A 20 -4.84 6.35 8.01
C PHE A 20 -3.78 5.58 7.22
N PHE A 21 -2.69 5.18 7.85
CA PHE A 21 -1.57 4.54 7.16
C PHE A 21 -1.69 3.03 7.03
N MET A 22 -2.55 2.39 7.81
CA MET A 22 -2.69 0.94 7.82
C MET A 22 -4.11 0.48 7.47
N VAL A 23 -5.12 0.90 8.23
CA VAL A 23 -6.49 0.36 8.10
C VAL A 23 -7.15 0.82 6.80
N VAL A 24 -7.10 2.10 6.49
CA VAL A 24 -7.78 2.66 5.30
C VAL A 24 -7.26 2.04 4.00
N PRO A 25 -5.94 2.01 3.72
CA PRO A 25 -5.42 1.38 2.52
C PRO A 25 -5.74 -0.12 2.43
N MET A 26 -5.70 -0.82 3.56
CA MET A 26 -5.99 -2.25 3.63
C MET A 26 -7.45 -2.55 3.30
N VAL A 27 -8.40 -1.86 3.95
CA VAL A 27 -9.84 -2.05 3.72
C VAL A 27 -10.23 -1.75 2.26
N ILE A 28 -9.68 -0.69 1.67
CA ILE A 28 -9.94 -0.36 0.27
C ILE A 28 -9.41 -1.47 -0.65
N ALA A 29 -8.19 -1.95 -0.43
CA ALA A 29 -7.59 -2.99 -1.24
C ALA A 29 -8.32 -4.33 -1.11
N GLU A 30 -8.74 -4.72 0.08
CA GLU A 30 -9.55 -5.92 0.30
C GLU A 30 -10.91 -5.81 -0.38
N THR A 31 -11.54 -4.64 -0.32
CA THR A 31 -12.81 -4.38 -1.04
C THR A 31 -12.63 -4.56 -2.55
N ILE A 32 -11.53 -4.04 -3.11
CA ILE A 32 -11.20 -4.23 -4.53
C ILE A 32 -10.97 -5.71 -4.83
N ALA A 33 -10.21 -6.42 -3.99
CA ALA A 33 -9.93 -7.85 -4.16
C ALA A 33 -11.21 -8.68 -4.19
N ILE A 34 -12.09 -8.49 -3.21
CA ILE A 34 -13.36 -9.21 -3.10
C ILE A 34 -14.25 -8.91 -4.31
N THR A 35 -14.38 -7.64 -4.69
CA THR A 35 -15.22 -7.24 -5.82
C THR A 35 -14.67 -7.74 -7.16
N GLU A 36 -13.35 -7.77 -7.36
CA GLU A 36 -12.74 -8.38 -8.57
C GLU A 36 -12.99 -9.89 -8.63
N ILE A 37 -12.85 -10.60 -7.51
CA ILE A 37 -13.15 -12.04 -7.44
C ILE A 37 -14.64 -12.29 -7.78
N VAL A 38 -15.55 -11.53 -7.18
CA VAL A 38 -16.99 -11.66 -7.46
C VAL A 38 -17.28 -11.39 -8.94
N LEU A 39 -16.66 -10.39 -9.55
CA LEU A 39 -16.83 -10.09 -10.97
C LEU A 39 -16.24 -11.16 -11.89
N LEU A 40 -15.14 -11.80 -11.47
CA LEU A 40 -14.48 -12.86 -12.23
C LEU A 40 -15.35 -14.13 -12.31
N PHE A 41 -15.97 -14.52 -11.20
CA PHE A 41 -16.78 -15.72 -11.10
C PHE A 41 -18.26 -15.52 -11.45
N SER A 42 -18.72 -14.28 -11.60
CA SER A 42 -20.12 -14.01 -11.92
C SER A 42 -20.41 -14.19 -13.40
N SER A 43 -21.39 -15.06 -13.71
CA SER A 43 -21.93 -15.22 -15.06
C SER A 43 -22.90 -14.10 -15.48
N LYS A 44 -23.35 -13.28 -14.52
CA LYS A 44 -24.32 -12.19 -14.78
C LYS A 44 -23.63 -10.83 -14.64
N PRO A 45 -24.05 -9.81 -15.42
CA PRO A 45 -23.51 -8.46 -15.29
C PRO A 45 -23.96 -7.81 -13.98
N LEU A 46 -23.08 -7.80 -12.97
CA LEU A 46 -23.33 -7.16 -11.68
C LEU A 46 -22.93 -5.68 -11.75
N LEU A 47 -23.80 -4.84 -12.30
CA LEU A 47 -23.52 -3.42 -12.52
C LEU A 47 -23.13 -2.67 -11.22
N LYS A 48 -23.79 -2.98 -10.11
CA LYS A 48 -23.50 -2.34 -8.80
C LYS A 48 -22.10 -2.70 -8.29
N VAL A 49 -21.71 -3.97 -8.39
CA VAL A 49 -20.39 -4.46 -7.97
C VAL A 49 -19.31 -3.88 -8.88
N HIS A 50 -19.54 -3.82 -10.17
CA HIS A 50 -18.62 -3.19 -11.12
C HIS A 50 -18.41 -1.70 -10.83
N SER A 51 -19.50 -0.97 -10.54
CA SER A 51 -19.42 0.44 -10.18
C SER A 51 -18.65 0.65 -8.86
N LEU A 52 -18.94 -0.16 -7.84
CA LEU A 52 -18.22 -0.13 -6.57
C LEU A 52 -16.72 -0.40 -6.76
N ASN A 53 -16.37 -1.46 -7.48
CA ASN A 53 -14.98 -1.79 -7.79
C ASN A 53 -14.27 -0.63 -8.51
N SER A 54 -14.92 -0.03 -9.51
CA SER A 54 -14.38 1.07 -10.27
C SER A 54 -14.09 2.30 -9.40
N ILE A 55 -15.03 2.67 -8.55
CA ILE A 55 -14.91 3.81 -7.63
C ILE A 55 -13.81 3.54 -6.59
N CYS A 56 -13.83 2.37 -5.96
CA CYS A 56 -12.81 1.99 -4.97
C CYS A 56 -11.40 1.98 -5.59
N THR A 57 -11.25 1.44 -6.80
CA THR A 57 -9.96 1.41 -7.51
C THR A 57 -9.45 2.82 -7.82
N PHE A 58 -10.33 3.73 -8.23
CA PHE A 58 -9.94 5.12 -8.50
C PHE A 58 -9.56 5.85 -7.22
N ILE A 59 -10.38 5.75 -6.18
CA ILE A 59 -10.14 6.40 -4.88
C ILE A 59 -8.86 5.86 -4.24
N SER A 60 -8.59 4.55 -4.35
CA SER A 60 -7.39 3.94 -3.76
C SER A 60 -6.10 4.57 -4.27
N GLY A 61 -6.01 4.87 -5.57
CA GLY A 61 -4.84 5.53 -6.14
C GLY A 61 -4.64 6.95 -5.58
N ILE A 62 -5.71 7.72 -5.44
CA ILE A 62 -5.65 9.08 -4.86
C ILE A 62 -5.25 9.01 -3.39
N VAL A 63 -5.90 8.15 -2.62
CA VAL A 63 -5.59 7.96 -1.18
C VAL A 63 -4.13 7.57 -1.00
N MET A 64 -3.63 6.61 -1.79
CA MET A 64 -2.24 6.18 -1.66
C MET A 64 -1.23 7.23 -2.10
N LEU A 65 -1.54 8.08 -3.08
CA LEU A 65 -0.69 9.23 -3.43
C LEU A 65 -0.60 10.22 -2.28
N VAL A 66 -1.73 10.56 -1.66
CA VAL A 66 -1.78 11.47 -0.52
C VAL A 66 -1.02 10.89 0.67
N LEU A 67 -1.27 9.61 0.99
CA LEU A 67 -0.60 8.93 2.10
C LEU A 67 0.90 8.79 1.84
N GLY A 68 1.33 8.47 0.61
CA GLY A 68 2.74 8.41 0.23
C GLY A 68 3.43 9.78 0.38
N PHE A 69 2.77 10.86 -0.03
CA PHE A 69 3.29 12.22 0.14
C PHE A 69 3.40 12.60 1.62
N LEU A 70 2.36 12.33 2.41
CA LEU A 70 2.39 12.57 3.87
C LEU A 70 3.47 11.73 4.55
N PHE A 71 3.62 10.47 4.15
CA PHE A 71 4.65 9.59 4.68
C PHE A 71 6.07 10.12 4.40
N ILE A 72 6.32 10.61 3.20
CA ILE A 72 7.61 11.24 2.88
C ILE A 72 7.83 12.47 3.76
N LYS A 73 6.85 13.37 3.82
CA LYS A 73 6.96 14.66 4.51
C LYS A 73 7.09 14.51 6.02
N GLU A 74 6.23 13.70 6.64
CA GLU A 74 6.13 13.59 8.10
C GLU A 74 7.06 12.53 8.69
N PHE A 75 7.58 11.62 7.87
CA PHE A 75 8.39 10.51 8.34
C PHE A 75 9.76 10.44 7.67
N VAL A 76 9.83 10.28 6.35
CA VAL A 76 11.12 10.02 5.66
C VAL A 76 12.06 11.22 5.77
N LEU A 77 11.55 12.43 5.55
CA LEU A 77 12.38 13.64 5.64
C LEU A 77 12.93 13.88 7.07
N PRO A 78 12.09 13.90 8.13
CA PRO A 78 12.59 14.07 9.49
C PRO A 78 13.51 12.93 9.94
N ALA A 79 13.21 11.68 9.56
CA ALA A 79 14.05 10.54 9.92
C ALA A 79 15.44 10.62 9.27
N ASN A 80 15.52 11.17 8.06
CA ASN A 80 16.79 11.33 7.36
C ASN A 80 17.59 12.53 7.90
N GLU A 81 16.93 13.66 8.18
CA GLU A 81 17.59 14.85 8.75
C GLU A 81 18.16 14.62 10.14
N GLN A 82 17.45 13.87 10.97
CA GLN A 82 17.82 13.59 12.36
C GLN A 82 18.60 12.29 12.55
N ASN A 83 18.90 11.57 11.46
CA ASN A 83 19.59 10.27 11.50
C ASN A 83 18.94 9.26 12.44
N LEU A 84 17.59 9.20 12.43
CA LEU A 84 16.80 8.38 13.35
C LEU A 84 16.71 6.90 12.93
N TRP A 85 17.28 6.52 11.80
CA TRP A 85 17.24 5.15 11.28
C TRP A 85 17.99 4.17 12.21
N LYS A 86 17.29 3.11 12.62
CA LYS A 86 17.79 2.14 13.61
C LYS A 86 18.39 0.87 12.97
N GLY A 87 18.61 0.87 11.67
CA GLY A 87 19.19 -0.26 10.94
C GLY A 87 18.50 -0.54 9.61
N TRP A 88 18.95 -1.58 8.90
CA TRP A 88 18.43 -1.91 7.57
C TRP A 88 16.95 -2.35 7.59
N ILE A 89 16.47 -2.95 8.70
CA ILE A 89 15.07 -3.38 8.87
C ILE A 89 14.14 -2.17 8.82
N ASP A 90 14.55 -1.08 9.43
CA ASP A 90 13.78 0.16 9.47
C ASP A 90 13.69 0.80 8.06
N TYR A 91 14.80 0.83 7.33
CA TYR A 91 14.80 1.22 5.92
C TYR A 91 13.91 0.33 5.06
N ALA A 92 13.97 -0.99 5.28
CA ALA A 92 13.18 -1.95 4.51
C ALA A 92 11.68 -1.74 4.71
N SER A 93 11.22 -1.51 5.95
CA SER A 93 9.81 -1.25 6.23
C SER A 93 9.29 0.02 5.54
N ALA A 94 10.06 1.11 5.61
CA ALA A 94 9.72 2.38 4.96
C ALA A 94 9.74 2.26 3.43
N LEU A 95 10.75 1.60 2.87
CA LEU A 95 10.88 1.39 1.42
C LEU A 95 9.75 0.51 0.89
N LEU A 96 9.40 -0.58 1.57
CA LEU A 96 8.29 -1.45 1.17
C LEU A 96 6.96 -0.71 1.18
N PHE A 97 6.71 0.16 2.16
CA PHE A 97 5.52 1.00 2.17
C PHE A 97 5.49 1.94 0.96
N MET A 98 6.62 2.58 0.62
CA MET A 98 6.71 3.45 -0.56
C MET A 98 6.52 2.67 -1.87
N VAL A 99 7.08 1.48 -1.97
CA VAL A 99 6.88 0.60 -3.14
C VAL A 99 5.42 0.18 -3.28
N ALA A 100 4.70 -0.03 -2.17
CA ALA A 100 3.28 -0.37 -2.19
C ALA A 100 2.39 0.75 -2.77
N VAL A 101 2.82 2.01 -2.77
CA VAL A 101 2.08 3.11 -3.41
C VAL A 101 1.95 2.90 -4.92
N ILE A 102 3.01 2.40 -5.56
CA ILE A 102 3.11 2.30 -7.03
C ILE A 102 2.00 1.44 -7.65
N PRO A 103 1.75 0.19 -7.21
CA PRO A 103 0.73 -0.65 -7.83
C PRO A 103 -0.68 -0.07 -7.73
N LEU A 104 -1.07 0.56 -6.62
CA LEU A 104 -2.40 1.15 -6.50
C LEU A 104 -2.58 2.39 -7.39
N VAL A 105 -1.53 3.21 -7.53
CA VAL A 105 -1.54 4.33 -8.48
C VAL A 105 -1.67 3.81 -9.91
N LEU A 106 -0.91 2.79 -10.29
CA LEU A 106 -1.01 2.18 -11.62
C LEU A 106 -2.40 1.57 -11.87
N MET A 107 -3.01 0.94 -10.85
CA MET A 107 -4.39 0.43 -10.95
C MET A 107 -5.40 1.56 -11.18
N SER A 108 -5.25 2.68 -10.50
CA SER A 108 -6.10 3.86 -10.68
C SER A 108 -5.96 4.42 -12.11
N LEU A 109 -4.74 4.55 -12.62
CA LEU A 109 -4.47 4.99 -13.99
C LEU A 109 -5.01 4.00 -15.05
N LEU A 110 -4.93 2.72 -14.77
CA LEU A 110 -5.52 1.67 -15.60
C LEU A 110 -7.06 1.78 -15.64
N GLN A 111 -7.68 2.10 -14.49
CA GLN A 111 -9.13 2.27 -14.38
C GLN A 111 -9.65 3.43 -15.21
N VAL A 112 -8.94 4.55 -15.24
CA VAL A 112 -9.27 5.75 -16.04
C VAL A 112 -8.90 5.59 -17.51
N ASN A 113 -8.36 4.43 -17.91
CA ASN A 113 -7.88 4.15 -19.27
C ASN A 113 -6.75 5.06 -19.76
N LEU A 114 -5.95 5.63 -18.86
CA LEU A 114 -4.75 6.38 -19.24
C LEU A 114 -3.64 5.45 -19.70
N ILE A 115 -3.54 4.28 -19.08
CA ILE A 115 -2.55 3.23 -19.43
C ILE A 115 -3.30 2.05 -20.05
N PHE A 116 -2.67 1.34 -20.98
CA PHE A 116 -3.22 0.18 -21.67
C PHE A 116 -4.56 0.43 -22.38
N ARG A 117 -4.72 1.59 -22.99
CA ARG A 117 -5.96 2.06 -23.61
C ARG A 117 -6.50 1.06 -24.67
N LYS A 118 -5.60 0.39 -25.40
CA LYS A 118 -5.95 -0.59 -26.46
C LYS A 118 -6.06 -2.03 -25.96
N ALA A 119 -5.80 -2.30 -24.68
CA ALA A 119 -5.80 -3.67 -24.15
C ALA A 119 -7.20 -4.24 -24.00
N ASN A 120 -7.32 -5.55 -24.23
CA ASN A 120 -8.57 -6.30 -24.06
C ASN A 120 -9.00 -6.28 -22.59
N LYS A 121 -10.33 -6.40 -22.34
CA LYS A 121 -10.90 -6.42 -20.97
C LYS A 121 -10.26 -7.49 -20.07
N ARG A 122 -10.01 -8.69 -20.62
CA ARG A 122 -9.34 -9.78 -19.88
C ARG A 122 -7.91 -9.41 -19.47
N ALA A 123 -7.16 -8.79 -20.38
CA ALA A 123 -5.79 -8.35 -20.08
C ALA A 123 -5.77 -7.26 -18.98
N LYS A 124 -6.68 -6.30 -19.04
CA LYS A 124 -6.82 -5.27 -17.99
C LYS A 124 -7.13 -5.88 -16.62
N MET A 125 -8.05 -6.83 -16.57
CA MET A 125 -8.40 -7.55 -15.34
C MET A 125 -7.20 -8.33 -14.79
N ALA A 126 -6.47 -9.06 -15.65
CA ALA A 126 -5.27 -9.78 -15.24
C ALA A 126 -4.19 -8.84 -14.66
N VAL A 127 -3.94 -7.71 -15.31
CA VAL A 127 -3.00 -6.69 -14.82
C VAL A 127 -3.46 -6.12 -13.46
N LYS A 128 -4.75 -5.85 -13.29
CA LYS A 128 -5.29 -5.38 -12.01
C LYS A 128 -5.05 -6.40 -10.88
N ILE A 129 -5.32 -7.68 -11.13
CA ILE A 129 -5.10 -8.75 -10.14
C ILE A 129 -3.62 -8.85 -9.77
N VAL A 130 -2.72 -8.80 -10.76
CA VAL A 130 -1.26 -8.82 -10.50
C VAL A 130 -0.82 -7.61 -9.67
N LEU A 131 -1.24 -6.40 -10.05
CA LEU A 131 -0.91 -5.18 -9.31
C LEU A 131 -1.45 -5.23 -7.88
N LEU A 132 -2.69 -5.71 -7.70
CA LEU A 132 -3.29 -5.87 -6.39
C LEU A 132 -2.53 -6.88 -5.52
N SER A 133 -2.11 -8.01 -6.12
CA SER A 133 -1.30 -9.02 -5.42
C SER A 133 0.06 -8.46 -4.99
N ILE A 134 0.74 -7.72 -5.86
CA ILE A 134 1.99 -7.05 -5.54
C ILE A 134 1.78 -6.07 -4.38
N TYR A 135 0.72 -5.26 -4.44
CA TYR A 135 0.38 -4.33 -3.38
C TYR A 135 0.18 -5.03 -2.04
N LEU A 136 -0.66 -6.07 -2.00
CA LEU A 136 -0.95 -6.80 -0.76
C LEU A 136 0.31 -7.43 -0.17
N VAL A 137 1.15 -8.05 -1.00
CA VAL A 137 2.41 -8.64 -0.53
C VAL A 137 3.37 -7.58 0.01
N THR A 138 3.56 -6.47 -0.71
CA THR A 138 4.49 -5.42 -0.28
C THR A 138 4.00 -4.70 0.97
N LEU A 139 2.69 -4.45 1.09
CA LEU A 139 2.13 -3.81 2.28
C LEU A 139 2.24 -4.71 3.52
N HIS A 140 1.91 -6.01 3.39
CA HIS A 140 2.06 -6.95 4.50
C HIS A 140 3.53 -7.12 4.89
N ALA A 141 4.43 -7.20 3.92
CA ALA A 141 5.86 -7.21 4.20
C ALA A 141 6.31 -5.95 4.97
N ALA A 142 5.86 -4.75 4.56
CA ALA A 142 6.16 -3.51 5.27
C ALA A 142 5.70 -3.56 6.74
N MET A 143 4.50 -4.11 6.99
CA MET A 143 3.98 -4.29 8.35
C MET A 143 4.82 -5.27 9.17
N VAL A 144 5.16 -6.43 8.58
CA VAL A 144 5.99 -7.44 9.26
C VAL A 144 7.37 -6.86 9.61
N PHE A 145 8.04 -6.22 8.66
CA PHE A 145 9.33 -5.57 8.91
C PHE A 145 9.20 -4.44 9.93
N GLY A 146 8.08 -3.69 9.90
CA GLY A 146 7.81 -2.64 10.87
C GLY A 146 7.67 -3.13 12.32
N MET A 147 7.21 -4.38 12.50
CA MET A 147 7.03 -5.00 13.82
C MET A 147 8.29 -5.73 14.33
N LEU A 148 9.29 -5.97 13.48
CA LEU A 148 10.53 -6.60 13.90
C LEU A 148 11.33 -5.68 14.81
N ASP A 149 12.11 -6.27 15.73
CA ASP A 149 13.04 -5.52 16.54
C ASP A 149 14.19 -5.01 15.64
N PRO A 150 14.40 -3.68 15.54
CA PRO A 150 15.46 -3.12 14.72
C PRO A 150 16.87 -3.56 15.17
N ALA A 151 17.03 -4.00 16.42
CA ALA A 151 18.29 -4.56 16.91
C ALA A 151 18.74 -5.81 16.13
N LEU A 152 17.80 -6.58 15.56
CA LEU A 152 18.12 -7.71 14.69
C LEU A 152 18.80 -7.30 13.37
N GLY A 153 18.69 -6.03 12.99
CA GLY A 153 19.31 -5.47 11.79
C GLY A 153 20.56 -4.63 12.06
N MET A 154 20.95 -4.46 13.32
CA MET A 154 22.22 -3.85 13.66
C MET A 154 23.28 -4.94 13.52
N THR A 155 24.08 -4.87 12.46
CA THR A 155 25.32 -5.63 12.43
C THR A 155 26.21 -5.05 13.52
N ASP A 156 26.53 -5.86 14.53
CA ASP A 156 27.62 -5.56 15.46
C ASP A 156 28.89 -5.38 14.62
N THR A 157 29.14 -4.12 14.24
CA THR A 157 30.49 -3.76 13.80
C THR A 157 31.31 -3.62 15.07
N PRO A 158 32.35 -4.44 15.26
CA PRO A 158 33.23 -4.35 16.40
C PRO A 158 33.93 -3.00 16.49
#